data_f9373c86d98424b9ee76422b3abd06f3
#
_entry.id   f9373c86d98424b9ee76422b3abd06f3
#
_cell.length_a   1.000
_cell.length_b   1.000
_cell.length_c   1.000
_cell.angle_alpha   90.00
_cell.angle_beta   90.00
_cell.angle_gamma   90.00
#
_symmetry.space_group_name_H-M   'P 1'
#
loop_
_entity.id
_entity.type
_entity.pdbx_description
1 polymer ?
#
loop_
_entity_poly.entity_id
_entity_poly.type
_entity_poly.pdbx_seq_one_letter_code
_entity_poly.pdbx_strand_id
1 'polypeptide(L)'
;MSVPSITDTRQYLTFQLDEEIFAIDVSHVREILEFTTVTKVPKTPEFMKGVINLRGSVVPVLDMRLKFGMSQTEKTINTCIIVVEVTIEGETAIIGALVDSVQEVFELEPDQIELAPRIGVQLKTEFIKGMGKRDDQFIIILDI
;
A
#
# COMPACT_ATOMS: atom_id res chain seq x y z
N MET A 1 -13.58 22.80 -5.35
CA MET A 1 -13.73 22.04 -5.29
C MET A 1 -13.30 21.03 -5.34
N SER A 2 -13.04 20.53 -4.68
CA SER A 2 -12.49 19.57 -4.87
C SER A 2 -13.05 18.42 -4.90
N VAL A 3 -12.92 17.83 -5.76
CA VAL A 3 -13.50 16.67 -6.03
C VAL A 3 -12.68 15.57 -5.70
N PRO A 4 -13.21 14.44 -5.39
CA PRO A 4 -12.44 13.26 -5.09
C PRO A 4 -11.46 12.95 -6.16
N SER A 5 -10.42 12.33 -5.77
CA SER A 5 -9.30 12.03 -6.62
C SER A 5 -9.64 11.25 -7.88
N ILE A 6 -10.79 10.58 -7.92
CA ILE A 6 -11.16 9.78 -9.07
C ILE A 6 -11.59 10.61 -10.27
N THR A 7 -11.71 11.92 -10.13
CA THR A 7 -12.10 12.76 -11.24
C THR A 7 -10.93 13.21 -12.11
N ASP A 8 -9.70 12.96 -11.64
CA ASP A 8 -8.52 13.36 -12.37
C ASP A 8 -7.66 12.17 -12.74
N THR A 9 -6.93 12.30 -13.83
CA THR A 9 -5.93 11.30 -14.18
C THR A 9 -4.82 11.36 -13.13
N ARG A 10 -4.47 10.20 -12.58
CA ARG A 10 -3.46 10.12 -11.56
C ARG A 10 -2.48 9.01 -11.83
N GLN A 11 -1.31 9.14 -11.22
CA GLN A 11 -0.28 8.11 -11.32
C GLN A 11 -0.32 7.24 -10.08
N TYR A 12 -0.16 5.95 -10.28
CA TYR A 12 -0.21 4.96 -9.23
C TYR A 12 1.04 4.10 -9.26
N LEU A 13 1.56 3.81 -8.07
CA LEU A 13 2.66 2.87 -7.93
C LEU A 13 2.05 1.50 -7.65
N THR A 14 2.41 0.51 -8.48
CA THR A 14 1.89 -0.84 -8.27
C THR A 14 2.90 -1.68 -7.53
N PHE A 15 2.38 -2.57 -6.71
CA PHE A 15 3.20 -3.51 -5.96
C PHE A 15 2.43 -4.81 -5.82
N GLN A 16 3.15 -5.87 -5.52
CA GLN A 16 2.57 -7.19 -5.44
C GLN A 16 2.52 -7.71 -4.01
N LEU A 17 1.39 -8.32 -3.65
CA LEU A 17 1.25 -9.06 -2.41
C LEU A 17 0.69 -10.42 -2.81
N ASP A 18 1.50 -11.47 -2.61
CA ASP A 18 1.14 -12.80 -3.04
C ASP A 18 0.93 -12.80 -4.55
N GLU A 19 -0.26 -13.13 -5.04
CA GLU A 19 -0.50 -13.14 -6.48
C GLU A 19 -1.33 -11.95 -6.94
N GLU A 20 -1.62 -11.02 -6.03
CA GLU A 20 -2.47 -9.89 -6.34
C GLU A 20 -1.67 -8.62 -6.55
N ILE A 21 -2.13 -7.76 -7.45
CA ILE A 21 -1.51 -6.47 -7.72
C ILE A 21 -2.31 -5.37 -7.05
N PHE A 22 -1.61 -4.57 -6.27
CA PHE A 22 -2.20 -3.43 -5.56
C PHE A 22 -1.57 -2.15 -6.07
N ALA A 23 -2.20 -1.04 -5.82
CA ALA A 23 -1.66 0.25 -6.23
C ALA A 23 -1.99 1.32 -5.20
N ILE A 24 -1.09 2.30 -5.10
CA ILE A 24 -1.32 3.46 -4.25
C ILE A 24 -0.98 4.71 -5.07
N ASP A 25 -1.65 5.81 -4.75
CA ASP A 25 -1.40 7.08 -5.42
C ASP A 25 0.04 7.50 -5.15
N VAL A 26 0.76 7.82 -6.21
CA VAL A 26 2.17 8.21 -6.10
C VAL A 26 2.37 9.41 -5.19
N SER A 27 1.36 10.27 -5.08
CA SER A 27 1.46 11.44 -4.21
C SER A 27 1.69 11.10 -2.75
N HIS A 28 1.37 9.89 -2.34
CA HIS A 28 1.59 9.44 -0.97
C HIS A 28 2.93 8.76 -0.77
N VAL A 29 3.64 8.47 -1.85
CA VAL A 29 4.90 7.72 -1.76
C VAL A 29 6.05 8.68 -1.51
N ARG A 30 6.81 8.43 -0.45
CA ARG A 30 8.00 9.22 -0.14
C ARG A 30 9.23 8.62 -0.77
N GLU A 31 9.40 7.32 -0.62
CA GLU A 31 10.53 6.64 -1.22
C GLU A 31 10.33 5.14 -1.14
N ILE A 32 11.15 4.41 -1.86
CA ILE A 32 11.11 2.94 -1.87
C ILE A 32 12.47 2.46 -1.41
N LEU A 33 12.47 1.58 -0.40
CA LEU A 33 13.69 1.06 0.18
C LEU A 33 13.78 -0.44 -0.08
N GLU A 34 15.03 -0.92 -0.22
CA GLU A 34 15.24 -2.35 -0.21
C GLU A 34 14.98 -2.83 1.20
N PHE A 35 14.70 -4.11 1.34
CA PHE A 35 14.47 -4.66 2.67
C PHE A 35 15.69 -4.42 3.56
N THR A 36 15.44 -3.91 4.74
CA THR A 36 16.49 -3.68 5.71
C THR A 36 16.07 -4.29 7.03
N THR A 37 17.00 -4.34 7.97
CA THR A 37 16.72 -4.91 9.27
C THR A 37 15.66 -4.07 9.98
N VAL A 38 14.63 -4.76 10.47
CA VAL A 38 13.53 -4.14 11.18
C VAL A 38 13.61 -4.53 12.64
N THR A 39 13.58 -3.55 13.52
CA THR A 39 13.62 -3.80 14.95
C THR A 39 12.23 -4.10 15.46
N LYS A 40 12.05 -5.28 16.04
CA LYS A 40 10.74 -5.69 16.50
C LYS A 40 10.34 -4.93 17.77
N VAL A 41 9.09 -4.50 17.82
CA VAL A 41 8.56 -3.80 18.98
C VAL A 41 7.58 -4.75 19.69
N PRO A 42 7.78 -4.99 21.01
CA PRO A 42 6.92 -5.92 21.71
C PRO A 42 5.49 -5.39 21.89
N LYS A 43 4.56 -6.32 22.01
CA LYS A 43 3.15 -6.01 22.28
C LYS A 43 2.47 -5.18 21.23
N THR A 44 2.85 -5.39 19.95
CA THR A 44 2.18 -4.73 18.84
C THR A 44 1.38 -5.77 18.07
N PRO A 45 0.43 -5.32 17.24
CA PRO A 45 -0.33 -6.26 16.41
C PRO A 45 0.60 -7.08 15.52
N GLU A 46 0.13 -8.23 15.11
CA GLU A 46 0.96 -9.13 14.30
C GLU A 46 1.41 -8.51 13.00
N PHE A 47 0.58 -7.67 12.39
CA PHE A 47 0.95 -7.03 11.12
C PHE A 47 2.03 -5.95 11.31
N MET A 48 2.30 -5.53 12.53
CA MET A 48 3.37 -4.56 12.79
C MET A 48 4.68 -5.31 12.82
N LYS A 49 5.47 -5.17 11.75
CA LYS A 49 6.75 -5.86 11.65
C LYS A 49 7.76 -5.31 12.66
N GLY A 50 7.74 -4.01 12.85
CA GLY A 50 8.67 -3.35 13.74
C GLY A 50 8.92 -1.93 13.29
N VAL A 51 10.11 -1.42 13.57
CA VAL A 51 10.49 -0.07 13.17
C VAL A 51 11.85 -0.07 12.51
N ILE A 52 12.07 0.92 11.65
CA ILE A 52 13.37 1.14 11.04
C ILE A 52 13.82 2.56 11.35
N ASN A 53 15.12 2.78 11.25
CA ASN A 53 15.67 4.11 11.40
C ASN A 53 15.89 4.67 10.00
N LEU A 54 15.13 5.70 9.66
CA LEU A 54 15.24 6.35 8.36
C LEU A 54 15.79 7.73 8.59
N ARG A 55 17.09 7.88 8.36
CA ARG A 55 17.77 9.17 8.53
C ARG A 55 17.48 9.83 9.88
N GLY A 56 17.52 9.02 10.93
CA GLY A 56 17.31 9.51 12.29
C GLY A 56 15.88 9.50 12.76
N SER A 57 14.95 9.18 11.88
CA SER A 57 13.53 9.11 12.27
C SER A 57 13.12 7.66 12.42
N VAL A 58 12.27 7.41 13.41
CA VAL A 58 11.73 6.07 13.64
C VAL A 58 10.49 5.91 12.78
N VAL A 59 10.51 4.93 11.87
CA VAL A 59 9.40 4.69 10.97
C VAL A 59 8.83 3.29 11.23
N PRO A 60 7.56 3.19 11.59
CA PRO A 60 6.94 1.87 11.78
C PRO A 60 6.78 1.17 10.43
N VAL A 61 7.03 -0.14 10.42
CA VAL A 61 6.91 -0.95 9.20
C VAL A 61 5.80 -1.95 9.39
N LEU A 62 4.84 -1.93 8.47
CA LEU A 62 3.70 -2.83 8.51
C LEU A 62 3.86 -3.90 7.44
N ASP A 63 3.63 -5.16 7.83
CA ASP A 63 3.60 -6.25 6.87
C ASP A 63 2.24 -6.22 6.19
N MET A 64 2.21 -5.79 4.94
CA MET A 64 0.94 -5.58 4.24
C MET A 64 0.20 -6.89 4.00
N ARG A 65 0.91 -8.00 3.83
CA ARG A 65 0.24 -9.28 3.70
C ARG A 65 -0.56 -9.60 4.96
N LEU A 66 0.07 -9.45 6.12
CA LEU A 66 -0.61 -9.72 7.39
C LEU A 66 -1.74 -8.74 7.64
N LYS A 67 -1.54 -7.49 7.22
CA LYS A 67 -2.57 -6.46 7.39
C LYS A 67 -3.85 -6.83 6.64
N PHE A 68 -3.70 -7.49 5.50
CA PHE A 68 -4.85 -7.90 4.69
C PHE A 68 -5.25 -9.36 4.90
N GLY A 69 -4.75 -10.00 5.95
CA GLY A 69 -5.16 -11.36 6.28
C GLY A 69 -4.46 -12.45 5.51
N MET A 70 -3.37 -12.12 4.86
CA MET A 70 -2.58 -13.11 4.14
C MET A 70 -1.48 -13.68 5.03
N SER A 71 -0.69 -14.62 4.51
CA SER A 71 0.43 -15.17 5.24
C SER A 71 1.53 -14.13 5.38
N GLN A 72 2.40 -14.34 6.36
CA GLN A 72 3.52 -13.45 6.59
C GLN A 72 4.39 -13.32 5.35
N THR A 73 4.89 -12.10 5.10
CA THR A 73 5.77 -11.85 3.97
C THR A 73 7.10 -12.56 4.17
N GLU A 74 7.53 -13.31 3.15
CA GLU A 74 8.82 -13.96 3.17
C GLU A 74 9.81 -13.09 2.43
N LYS A 75 11.00 -12.94 3.00
CA LYS A 75 12.01 -12.08 2.39
C LYS A 75 12.58 -12.73 1.13
N THR A 76 12.55 -11.98 0.04
CA THR A 76 13.21 -12.36 -1.21
C THR A 76 14.03 -11.16 -1.65
N ILE A 77 14.75 -11.31 -2.76
CA ILE A 77 15.54 -10.20 -3.28
C ILE A 77 14.64 -9.06 -3.77
N ASN A 78 13.37 -9.34 -3.99
CA ASN A 78 12.43 -8.32 -4.47
C ASN A 78 11.65 -7.63 -3.35
N THR A 79 11.76 -8.13 -2.13
CA THR A 79 11.03 -7.56 -1.01
C THR A 79 11.47 -6.13 -0.75
N CYS A 80 10.49 -5.23 -0.67
CA CYS A 80 10.76 -3.80 -0.52
C CYS A 80 9.90 -3.19 0.57
N ILE A 81 10.30 -2.01 1.01
CA ILE A 81 9.52 -1.21 1.94
C ILE A 81 9.16 0.08 1.21
N ILE A 82 7.87 0.32 1.04
CA ILE A 82 7.40 1.56 0.44
C ILE A 82 7.11 2.53 1.57
N VAL A 83 7.86 3.63 1.63
CA VAL A 83 7.66 4.62 2.67
C VAL A 83 6.57 5.56 2.19
N VAL A 84 5.48 5.62 2.91
CA VAL A 84 4.32 6.40 2.51
C VAL A 84 3.92 7.39 3.59
N GLU A 85 3.29 8.45 3.16
CA GLU A 85 2.75 9.46 4.06
C GLU A 85 1.25 9.26 4.13
N VAL A 86 0.74 9.09 5.34
CA VAL A 86 -0.68 8.87 5.54
C VAL A 86 -1.22 9.92 6.52
N THR A 87 -2.52 10.16 6.45
CA THR A 87 -3.16 11.07 7.36
C THR A 87 -4.03 10.26 8.32
N ILE A 88 -3.71 10.37 9.61
CA ILE A 88 -4.44 9.66 10.64
C ILE A 88 -4.96 10.70 11.63
N GLU A 89 -6.27 10.78 11.76
CA GLU A 89 -6.93 11.71 12.67
C GLU A 89 -6.44 13.15 12.47
N GLY A 90 -6.29 13.54 11.22
CA GLY A 90 -5.89 14.91 10.89
C GLY A 90 -4.40 15.16 10.95
N GLU A 91 -3.62 14.19 11.36
CA GLU A 91 -2.17 14.34 11.45
C GLU A 91 -1.46 13.48 10.42
N THR A 92 -0.37 14.01 9.91
CA THR A 92 0.43 13.30 8.92
C THR A 92 1.40 12.35 9.62
N ALA A 93 1.43 11.12 9.16
CA ALA A 93 2.34 10.11 9.69
C ALA A 93 3.09 9.45 8.55
N ILE A 94 4.31 9.00 8.82
CA ILE A 94 5.12 8.29 7.85
C ILE A 94 5.18 6.83 8.29
N ILE A 95 4.83 5.93 7.38
CA ILE A 95 4.91 4.50 7.68
C ILE A 95 5.61 3.79 6.53
N GLY A 96 6.11 2.60 6.82
CA GLY A 96 6.71 1.75 5.80
C GLY A 96 5.80 0.57 5.53
N ALA A 97 5.50 0.34 4.27
CA ALA A 97 4.67 -0.78 3.85
C ALA A 97 5.58 -1.86 3.28
N LEU A 98 5.68 -2.99 3.98
CA LEU A 98 6.47 -4.12 3.51
C LEU A 98 5.67 -4.90 2.47
N VAL A 99 6.20 -5.00 1.26
CA VAL A 99 5.51 -5.65 0.16
C VAL A 99 6.43 -6.66 -0.52
N ASP A 100 5.84 -7.57 -1.30
CA ASP A 100 6.60 -8.62 -1.97
C ASP A 100 7.54 -8.06 -3.04
N SER A 101 7.04 -7.11 -3.80
CA SER A 101 7.84 -6.45 -4.83
C SER A 101 7.12 -5.21 -5.31
N VAL A 102 7.91 -4.26 -5.82
CA VAL A 102 7.36 -3.07 -6.46
C VAL A 102 7.42 -3.31 -7.96
N GLN A 103 6.33 -2.99 -8.65
CA GLN A 103 6.25 -3.27 -10.08
C GLN A 103 6.56 -2.04 -10.93
N GLU A 104 5.62 -1.13 -11.05
CA GLU A 104 5.79 0.02 -11.93
C GLU A 104 4.84 1.15 -11.55
N VAL A 105 5.08 2.31 -12.14
CA VAL A 105 4.19 3.46 -12.00
C VAL A 105 3.44 3.59 -13.32
N PHE A 106 2.13 3.77 -13.25
CA PHE A 106 1.35 3.98 -14.45
C PHE A 106 0.18 4.92 -14.18
N GLU A 107 -0.38 5.46 -15.25
CA GLU A 107 -1.49 6.38 -15.12
C GLU A 107 -2.82 5.66 -15.30
N LEU A 108 -3.80 6.08 -14.54
CA LEU A 108 -5.18 5.64 -14.72
C LEU A 108 -6.06 6.85 -14.83
N GLU A 109 -6.91 6.85 -15.84
CA GLU A 109 -7.91 7.90 -15.96
C GLU A 109 -9.12 7.51 -15.11
N PRO A 110 -9.93 8.49 -14.72
CA PRO A 110 -11.06 8.20 -13.84
C PRO A 110 -12.00 7.10 -14.35
N ASP A 111 -12.19 7.03 -15.67
CA ASP A 111 -13.10 6.04 -16.24
C ASP A 111 -12.49 4.63 -16.27
N GLN A 112 -11.22 4.50 -15.92
CA GLN A 112 -10.57 3.18 -15.82
C GLN A 112 -10.66 2.63 -14.41
N ILE A 113 -11.24 3.39 -13.49
CA ILE A 113 -11.35 2.98 -12.09
C ILE A 113 -12.80 2.73 -11.76
N GLU A 114 -13.10 1.52 -11.31
CA GLU A 114 -14.45 1.16 -10.89
C GLU A 114 -14.50 1.11 -9.38
N LEU A 115 -15.67 1.36 -8.83
CA LEU A 115 -15.83 1.26 -7.39
C LEU A 115 -15.64 -0.17 -6.96
N ALA A 116 -15.15 -0.35 -5.74
CA ALA A 116 -14.94 -1.69 -5.21
C ALA A 116 -16.26 -2.44 -5.17
N PRO A 117 -16.31 -3.63 -5.73
CA PRO A 117 -17.53 -4.40 -5.73
C PRO A 117 -17.86 -4.88 -4.33
N ARG A 118 -19.13 -5.01 -4.06
CA ARG A 118 -19.57 -5.58 -2.80
C ARG A 118 -19.49 -7.08 -2.91
N ILE A 119 -18.31 -7.60 -2.82
CA ILE A 119 -18.13 -9.02 -2.94
C ILE A 119 -18.04 -9.61 -1.57
N GLY A 120 -19.04 -10.28 -1.16
CA GLY A 120 -18.99 -11.00 0.07
C GLY A 120 -18.79 -10.09 1.26
N VAL A 121 -18.72 -10.70 2.40
CA VAL A 121 -18.72 -9.98 3.62
C VAL A 121 -17.38 -9.73 4.18
N GLN A 122 -16.39 -10.33 3.63
CA GLN A 122 -15.07 -10.35 4.26
C GLN A 122 -14.17 -9.20 3.86
N LEU A 123 -14.46 -8.53 2.75
CA LEU A 123 -13.59 -7.47 2.30
C LEU A 123 -13.90 -6.18 3.03
N LYS A 124 -12.92 -5.64 3.72
CA LYS A 124 -13.07 -4.33 4.34
C LYS A 124 -12.85 -3.31 3.25
N THR A 125 -13.92 -2.93 2.60
CA THR A 125 -13.86 -2.02 1.47
C THR A 125 -13.41 -0.62 1.85
N GLU A 126 -13.32 -0.31 3.14
CA GLU A 126 -12.87 1.00 3.56
C GLU A 126 -11.42 1.27 3.18
N PHE A 127 -10.63 0.22 2.94
CA PHE A 127 -9.24 0.39 2.51
C PHE A 127 -9.09 0.36 1.00
N ILE A 128 -10.16 0.13 0.28
CA ILE A 128 -10.11 0.01 -1.16
C ILE A 128 -10.80 1.22 -1.79
N LYS A 129 -10.02 2.01 -2.53
CA LYS A 129 -10.56 3.18 -3.20
C LYS A 129 -11.31 2.77 -4.45
N GLY A 130 -10.84 1.75 -5.13
CA GLY A 130 -11.48 1.27 -6.34
C GLY A 130 -10.68 0.16 -6.96
N MET A 131 -11.13 -0.28 -8.12
CA MET A 131 -10.46 -1.34 -8.88
C MET A 131 -10.07 -0.77 -10.23
N GLY A 132 -8.78 -0.78 -10.52
CA GLY A 132 -8.29 -0.39 -11.83
C GLY A 132 -8.25 -1.59 -12.73
N LYS A 133 -8.49 -1.37 -14.01
CA LYS A 133 -8.42 -2.43 -14.98
C LYS A 133 -7.32 -2.10 -15.97
N ARG A 134 -6.37 -3.00 -16.10
CA ARG A 134 -5.28 -2.83 -17.04
C ARG A 134 -5.05 -4.15 -17.74
N ASP A 135 -5.21 -4.16 -19.07
CA ASP A 135 -5.19 -5.37 -19.87
C ASP A 135 -6.27 -6.29 -19.34
N ASP A 136 -5.97 -7.51 -18.99
CA ASP A 136 -6.97 -8.43 -18.47
C ASP A 136 -6.85 -8.59 -16.96
N GLN A 137 -6.17 -7.63 -16.32
CA GLN A 137 -5.87 -7.76 -14.91
C GLN A 137 -6.52 -6.65 -14.10
N PHE A 138 -7.07 -7.00 -12.95
CA PHE A 138 -7.59 -5.99 -12.03
C PHE A 138 -6.50 -5.61 -11.05
N ILE A 139 -6.49 -4.34 -10.71
CA ILE A 139 -5.53 -3.78 -9.78
C ILE A 139 -6.33 -3.16 -8.65
N ILE A 140 -6.01 -3.55 -7.42
CA ILE A 140 -6.74 -3.04 -6.25
C ILE A 140 -6.08 -1.74 -5.80
N ILE A 141 -6.83 -0.64 -5.93
CA ILE A 141 -6.31 0.68 -5.56
C ILE A 141 -6.65 0.95 -4.11
N LEU A 142 -5.63 1.16 -3.32
CA LEU A 142 -5.81 1.37 -1.89
C LEU A 142 -6.03 2.84 -1.57
N ASP A 143 -6.84 3.08 -0.54
CA ASP A 143 -7.07 4.41 -0.01
C ASP A 143 -6.23 4.52 1.26
N ILE A 144 -5.20 5.30 1.19
CA ILE A 144 -4.29 5.46 2.32
C ILE A 144 -4.45 6.81 2.96
#